data_9ebd4ace3e652338a07f548b0e65bd84
#
_entry.id   9ebd4ace3e652338a07f548b0e65bd84
#
_cell.length_a   1.000
_cell.length_b   1.000
_cell.length_c   1.000
_cell.angle_alpha   90.00
_cell.angle_beta   90.00
_cell.angle_gamma   90.00
#
_symmetry.space_group_name_H-M   'P 1'
#
loop_
_entity.id
_entity.type
_entity.pdbx_description
1 polymer ?
#
loop_
_entity_poly.entity_id
_entity_poly.type
_entity_poly.pdbx_seq_one_letter_code
_entity_poly.pdbx_strand_id
1 'polypeptide(L)'
;MLKTLRSAIFAGIYIGTAGFGFLASGIQSETYGSLVGAVLFSLGLMAVVGYKLKLYTGTAGFINKNEIGQLFLILLGNIIGCLCLGLMTRVSPMDIQAAAQKVLELRLKTGALRCGLLGIPCGLLMTTAVTFARKGNMLPLLLAVPLFIVCGFT
;
A
#
# COMPACT_ATOMS: atom_id res chain seq x y z
N MET A 1 0.11 -14.88 -18.21
CA MET A 1 -0.83 -14.95 -17.10
C MET A 1 -0.16 -15.38 -15.78
N LEU A 2 0.45 -16.54 -15.68
CA LEU A 2 1.09 -17.04 -14.44
C LEU A 2 2.21 -16.12 -13.91
N LYS A 3 3.09 -15.60 -14.78
CA LYS A 3 4.15 -14.66 -14.39
C LYS A 3 3.58 -13.37 -13.79
N THR A 4 2.50 -12.83 -14.36
CA THR A 4 1.81 -11.64 -13.85
C THR A 4 1.21 -11.89 -12.47
N LEU A 5 0.49 -13.00 -12.29
CA LEU A 5 -0.10 -13.37 -11.02
C LEU A 5 0.95 -13.56 -9.93
N ARG A 6 2.04 -14.30 -10.22
CA ARG A 6 3.15 -14.48 -9.27
C ARG A 6 3.76 -13.14 -8.86
N SER A 7 4.05 -12.27 -9.83
CA SER A 7 4.58 -10.92 -9.57
C SER A 7 3.63 -10.09 -8.71
N ALA A 8 2.32 -10.20 -8.95
CA ALA A 8 1.30 -9.51 -8.18
C ALA A 8 1.19 -10.04 -6.74
N ILE A 9 1.29 -11.36 -6.53
CA ILE A 9 1.29 -11.94 -5.18
C ILE A 9 2.49 -11.43 -4.38
N PHE A 10 3.69 -11.42 -4.96
CA PHE A 10 4.87 -10.85 -4.29
C PHE A 10 4.71 -9.37 -3.99
N ALA A 11 4.11 -8.57 -4.90
CA ALA A 11 3.80 -7.17 -4.61
C ALA A 11 2.86 -7.05 -3.40
N GLY A 12 1.83 -7.88 -3.31
CA GLY A 12 0.92 -7.94 -2.17
C GLY A 12 1.65 -8.30 -0.87
N ILE A 13 2.59 -9.25 -0.91
CA ILE A 13 3.40 -9.62 0.26
C ILE A 13 4.24 -8.42 0.74
N TYR A 14 4.94 -7.71 -0.15
CA TYR A 14 5.72 -6.54 0.25
C TYR A 14 4.86 -5.42 0.82
N ILE A 15 3.68 -5.16 0.23
CA ILE A 15 2.75 -4.16 0.75
C ILE A 15 2.13 -4.62 2.08
N GLY A 16 1.80 -5.90 2.21
CA GLY A 16 1.32 -6.47 3.47
C GLY A 16 2.36 -6.35 4.58
N THR A 17 3.64 -6.63 4.29
CA THR A 17 4.76 -6.46 5.24
C THR A 17 4.90 -4.99 5.66
N ALA A 18 4.81 -4.07 4.71
CA ALA A 18 4.87 -2.64 4.99
C ALA A 18 3.67 -2.17 5.85
N GLY A 19 2.47 -2.68 5.57
CA GLY A 19 1.27 -2.44 6.38
C GLY A 19 1.40 -2.99 7.79
N PHE A 20 1.99 -4.17 7.96
CA PHE A 20 2.31 -4.72 9.26
C PHE A 20 3.25 -3.80 10.04
N GLY A 21 4.33 -3.32 9.42
CA GLY A 21 5.27 -2.37 10.03
C GLY A 21 4.58 -1.05 10.43
N PHE A 22 3.67 -0.55 9.60
CA PHE A 22 2.86 0.63 9.91
C PHE A 22 2.00 0.43 11.17
N LEU A 23 1.28 -0.69 11.26
CA LEU A 23 0.44 -0.99 12.42
C LEU A 23 1.26 -1.21 13.69
N ALA A 24 2.37 -1.94 13.59
CA ALA A 24 3.29 -2.19 14.69
C ALA A 24 3.87 -0.89 15.27
N SER A 25 4.26 0.05 14.41
CA SER A 25 4.76 1.37 14.84
C SER A 25 3.69 2.16 15.58
N GLY A 26 2.43 2.10 15.14
CA GLY A 26 1.30 2.75 15.81
C GLY A 26 1.03 2.18 17.22
N ILE A 27 1.30 0.89 17.42
CA ILE A 27 1.19 0.26 18.75
C ILE A 27 2.31 0.73 19.68
N GLN A 28 3.54 0.86 19.15
CA GLN A 28 4.71 1.22 19.96
C GLN A 28 4.76 2.69 20.39
N SER A 29 4.16 3.59 19.61
CA SER A 29 4.16 5.03 19.94
C SER A 29 2.89 5.71 19.41
N GLU A 30 2.12 6.29 20.32
CA GLU A 30 0.93 7.08 19.95
C GLU A 30 1.31 8.40 19.28
N THR A 31 2.45 9.00 19.65
CA THR A 31 2.86 10.32 19.18
C THR A 31 3.54 10.26 17.81
N TYR A 32 4.49 9.34 17.64
CA TYR A 32 5.33 9.29 16.42
C TYR A 32 5.06 8.05 15.56
N GLY A 33 4.29 7.09 16.06
CA GLY A 33 4.06 5.80 15.41
C GLY A 33 3.49 5.93 14.00
N SER A 34 2.58 6.88 13.78
CA SER A 34 2.00 7.13 12.46
C SER A 34 3.05 7.62 11.45
N LEU A 35 3.95 8.53 11.86
CA LEU A 35 5.01 9.04 10.99
C LEU A 35 6.08 7.98 10.71
N VAL A 36 6.55 7.29 11.75
CA VAL A 36 7.52 6.19 11.61
C VAL A 36 6.94 5.08 10.73
N GLY A 37 5.70 4.69 11.00
CA GLY A 37 4.99 3.68 10.21
C GLY A 37 4.82 4.09 8.75
N ALA A 38 4.55 5.37 8.47
CA ALA A 38 4.45 5.91 7.13
C ALA A 38 5.77 5.80 6.36
N VAL A 39 6.89 6.11 7.01
CA VAL A 39 8.24 5.94 6.44
C VAL A 39 8.53 4.45 6.18
N LEU A 40 8.23 3.57 7.12
CA LEU A 40 8.38 2.12 6.95
C LEU A 40 7.51 1.59 5.81
N PHE A 41 6.28 2.12 5.66
CA PHE A 41 5.41 1.75 4.55
C PHE A 41 6.01 2.08 3.19
N SER A 42 6.79 3.17 3.09
CA SER A 42 7.49 3.55 1.85
C SER A 42 8.47 2.47 1.38
N LEU A 43 9.12 1.74 2.31
CA LEU A 43 10.07 0.66 1.97
C LEU A 43 9.40 -0.46 1.18
N GLY A 44 8.15 -0.82 1.53
CA GLY A 44 7.39 -1.83 0.77
C GLY A 44 7.13 -1.39 -0.68
N LEU A 45 6.76 -0.13 -0.88
CA LEU A 45 6.57 0.44 -2.21
C LEU A 45 7.87 0.56 -3.00
N MET A 46 8.96 0.95 -2.34
CA MET A 46 10.30 0.99 -2.96
C MET A 46 10.73 -0.41 -3.41
N ALA A 47 10.50 -1.45 -2.60
CA ALA A 47 10.76 -2.83 -2.99
C ALA A 47 9.92 -3.25 -4.20
N VAL A 48 8.62 -2.94 -4.21
CA VAL A 48 7.72 -3.23 -5.35
C VAL A 48 8.24 -2.59 -6.64
N VAL A 49 8.65 -1.32 -6.60
CA VAL A 49 9.18 -0.62 -7.78
C VAL A 49 10.56 -1.15 -8.15
N GLY A 50 11.46 -1.35 -7.18
CA GLY A 50 12.81 -1.85 -7.39
C GLY A 50 12.84 -3.23 -8.04
N TYR A 51 11.99 -4.15 -7.59
CA TYR A 51 11.83 -5.48 -8.17
C TYR A 51 10.89 -5.51 -9.39
N LYS A 52 10.37 -4.35 -9.83
CA LYS A 52 9.42 -4.23 -10.97
C LYS A 52 8.20 -5.14 -10.81
N LEU A 53 7.70 -5.29 -9.58
CA LEU A 53 6.53 -6.11 -9.28
C LEU A 53 5.24 -5.43 -9.76
N LYS A 54 4.22 -6.24 -10.00
CA LYS A 54 2.90 -5.78 -10.48
C LYS A 54 2.01 -5.42 -9.29
N LEU A 55 1.97 -4.13 -8.96
CA LEU A 55 1.05 -3.58 -7.95
C LEU A 55 -0.11 -2.87 -8.65
N TYR A 56 -1.33 -3.09 -8.17
CA TYR A 56 -2.55 -2.50 -8.74
C TYR A 56 -2.45 -0.97 -8.84
N THR A 57 -2.17 -0.29 -7.73
CA THR A 57 -2.08 1.18 -7.65
C THR A 57 -0.99 1.75 -8.56
N GLY A 58 0.13 1.05 -8.73
CA GLY A 58 1.21 1.44 -9.63
C GLY A 58 0.99 1.06 -11.09
N THR A 59 -0.08 0.31 -11.40
CA THR A 59 -0.39 -0.14 -12.76
C THR A 59 -1.65 0.53 -13.29
N ALA A 60 -2.65 0.78 -12.44
CA ALA A 60 -3.95 1.29 -12.82
C ALA A 60 -3.90 2.64 -13.56
N GLY A 61 -2.97 3.54 -13.19
CA GLY A 61 -2.80 4.84 -13.85
C GLY A 61 -2.11 4.79 -15.22
N PHE A 62 -1.61 3.63 -15.65
CA PHE A 62 -0.83 3.48 -16.87
C PHE A 62 -1.36 2.40 -17.82
N ILE A 63 -2.52 1.81 -17.53
CA ILE A 63 -3.06 0.67 -18.27
C ILE A 63 -3.95 1.13 -19.41
N ASN A 64 -3.92 0.40 -20.52
CA ASN A 64 -4.82 0.60 -21.65
C ASN A 64 -6.15 -0.13 -21.42
N LYS A 65 -7.23 0.37 -22.06
CA LYS A 65 -8.58 -0.22 -21.93
C LYS A 65 -8.61 -1.72 -22.28
N ASN A 66 -7.77 -2.17 -23.20
CA ASN A 66 -7.71 -3.58 -23.62
C ASN A 66 -7.04 -4.52 -22.60
N GLU A 67 -6.43 -3.96 -21.55
CA GLU A 67 -5.67 -4.71 -20.54
C GLU A 67 -6.39 -4.77 -19.16
N ILE A 68 -7.67 -4.37 -19.10
CA ILE A 68 -8.46 -4.33 -17.86
C ILE A 68 -8.51 -5.72 -17.19
N GLY A 69 -8.59 -6.80 -17.97
CA GLY A 69 -8.54 -8.17 -17.43
C GLY A 69 -7.21 -8.48 -16.72
N GLN A 70 -6.10 -7.95 -17.23
CA GLN A 70 -4.79 -8.08 -16.57
C GLN A 70 -4.75 -7.28 -15.26
N LEU A 71 -5.37 -6.09 -15.21
CA LEU A 71 -5.46 -5.28 -14.02
C LEU A 71 -6.23 -5.99 -12.90
N PHE A 72 -7.34 -6.67 -13.26
CA PHE A 72 -8.11 -7.46 -12.31
C PHE A 72 -7.29 -8.66 -11.77
N LEU A 73 -6.52 -9.33 -12.62
CA LEU A 73 -5.60 -10.40 -12.20
C LEU A 73 -4.53 -9.89 -11.23
N ILE A 74 -4.00 -8.67 -11.47
CA ILE A 74 -3.04 -8.01 -10.58
C ILE A 74 -3.69 -7.72 -9.22
N LEU A 75 -4.91 -7.16 -9.21
CA LEU A 75 -5.64 -6.90 -7.99
C LEU A 75 -5.84 -8.17 -7.15
N LEU A 76 -6.30 -9.25 -7.80
CA LEU A 76 -6.48 -10.53 -7.14
C LEU A 76 -5.17 -11.07 -6.55
N GLY A 77 -4.07 -11.00 -7.28
CA GLY A 77 -2.75 -11.41 -6.79
C GLY A 77 -2.28 -10.56 -5.59
N ASN A 78 -2.50 -9.24 -5.63
CA ASN A 78 -2.16 -8.37 -4.50
C ASN A 78 -2.99 -8.73 -3.26
N ILE A 79 -4.30 -8.99 -3.41
CA ILE A 79 -5.18 -9.43 -2.31
C ILE A 79 -4.65 -10.72 -1.69
N ILE A 80 -4.33 -11.73 -2.51
CA ILE A 80 -3.78 -13.01 -2.03
C ILE A 80 -2.49 -12.77 -1.23
N GLY A 81 -1.56 -11.96 -1.75
CA GLY A 81 -0.30 -11.64 -1.07
C GLY A 81 -0.53 -10.93 0.28
N CYS A 82 -1.43 -9.95 0.33
CA CYS A 82 -1.79 -9.28 1.57
C CYS A 82 -2.47 -10.21 2.58
N LEU A 83 -3.33 -11.13 2.12
CA LEU A 83 -3.99 -12.11 2.99
C LEU A 83 -2.98 -13.08 3.62
N CYS A 84 -1.95 -13.50 2.87
CA CYS A 84 -0.88 -14.34 3.42
C CYS A 84 -0.21 -13.64 4.62
N LEU A 85 0.10 -12.35 4.51
CA LEU A 85 0.66 -11.57 5.62
C LEU A 85 -0.37 -11.32 6.72
N GLY A 86 -1.63 -11.10 6.37
CA GLY A 86 -2.73 -10.96 7.33
C GLY A 86 -2.88 -12.18 8.23
N LEU A 87 -2.65 -13.40 7.70
CA LEU A 87 -2.64 -14.62 8.51
C LEU A 87 -1.47 -14.66 9.49
N MET A 88 -0.31 -14.09 9.13
CA MET A 88 0.84 -14.01 10.03
C MET A 88 0.63 -13.06 11.21
N THR A 89 -0.35 -12.14 11.15
CA THR A 89 -0.68 -11.29 12.31
C THR A 89 -1.17 -12.10 13.51
N ARG A 90 -1.71 -13.31 13.29
CA ARG A 90 -2.19 -14.19 14.34
C ARG A 90 -1.08 -14.79 15.21
N VAL A 91 0.13 -14.89 14.66
CA VAL A 91 1.32 -15.42 15.38
C VAL A 91 2.23 -14.32 15.90
N SER A 92 1.88 -13.05 15.64
CA SER A 92 2.62 -11.90 16.15
C SER A 92 2.40 -11.75 17.66
N PRO A 93 3.46 -11.44 18.46
CA PRO A 93 3.30 -11.12 19.85
C PRO A 93 2.62 -9.76 20.09
N MET A 94 2.45 -8.93 19.03
CA MET A 94 1.79 -7.64 19.08
C MET A 94 0.32 -7.77 18.66
N ASP A 95 -0.56 -7.00 19.27
CA ASP A 95 -1.99 -6.99 18.89
C ASP A 95 -2.22 -6.18 17.60
N ILE A 96 -1.67 -6.68 16.49
CA ILE A 96 -1.81 -6.08 15.16
C ILE A 96 -3.27 -6.09 14.69
N GLN A 97 -4.05 -7.08 15.13
CA GLN A 97 -5.47 -7.19 14.73
C GLN A 97 -6.29 -6.04 15.31
N ALA A 98 -6.12 -5.71 16.59
CA ALA A 98 -6.80 -4.57 17.19
C ALA A 98 -6.39 -3.24 16.55
N ALA A 99 -5.10 -3.07 16.23
CA ALA A 99 -4.63 -1.88 15.50
C ALA A 99 -5.26 -1.78 14.10
N ALA A 100 -5.32 -2.89 13.36
CA ALA A 100 -5.95 -2.94 12.04
C ALA A 100 -7.45 -2.64 12.10
N GLN A 101 -8.15 -3.15 13.13
CA GLN A 101 -9.56 -2.88 13.33
C GLN A 101 -9.83 -1.40 13.58
N LYS A 102 -9.02 -0.71 14.41
CA LYS A 102 -9.14 0.74 14.62
C LYS A 102 -9.02 1.52 13.31
N VAL A 103 -8.06 1.18 12.47
CA VAL A 103 -7.88 1.81 11.15
C VAL A 103 -9.09 1.56 10.26
N LEU A 104 -9.61 0.32 10.21
CA LEU A 104 -10.78 -0.03 9.43
C LEU A 104 -12.03 0.75 9.88
N GLU A 105 -12.29 0.83 11.18
CA GLU A 105 -13.43 1.59 11.73
C GLU A 105 -13.36 3.07 11.37
N LEU A 106 -12.18 3.69 11.44
CA LEU A 106 -11.97 5.07 11.00
C LEU A 106 -12.31 5.25 9.53
N ARG A 107 -11.93 4.30 8.66
CA ARG A 107 -12.23 4.34 7.23
C ARG A 107 -13.74 4.17 6.97
N LEU A 108 -14.38 3.25 7.64
CA LEU A 108 -15.83 3.05 7.53
C LEU A 108 -16.62 4.30 7.98
N LYS A 109 -16.20 4.95 9.07
CA LYS A 109 -16.79 6.22 9.55
C LYS A 109 -16.60 7.38 8.57
N THR A 110 -15.52 7.39 7.80
CA THR A 110 -15.26 8.44 6.79
C THR A 110 -16.31 8.43 5.68
N GLY A 111 -16.84 7.27 5.32
CA GLY A 111 -17.85 7.07 4.29
C GLY A 111 -17.31 7.06 2.87
N ALA A 112 -18.00 6.38 1.97
CA ALA A 112 -17.51 6.08 0.61
C ALA A 112 -17.21 7.33 -0.22
N LEU A 113 -18.09 8.35 -0.17
CA LEU A 113 -17.93 9.59 -0.96
C LEU A 113 -16.66 10.36 -0.54
N ARG A 114 -16.45 10.55 0.77
CA ARG A 114 -15.26 11.25 1.28
C ARG A 114 -13.98 10.46 0.98
N CYS A 115 -14.01 9.13 1.15
CA CYS A 115 -12.87 8.27 0.78
C CYS A 115 -12.55 8.39 -0.71
N GLY A 116 -13.55 8.43 -1.60
CA GLY A 116 -13.36 8.63 -3.03
C GLY A 116 -12.71 9.97 -3.36
N LEU A 117 -13.20 11.06 -2.75
CA LEU A 117 -12.60 12.40 -2.93
C LEU A 117 -11.17 12.49 -2.40
N LEU A 118 -10.88 11.91 -1.23
CA LEU A 118 -9.54 11.86 -0.65
C LEU A 118 -8.60 10.94 -1.44
N GLY A 119 -9.13 9.96 -2.17
CA GLY A 119 -8.38 9.11 -3.09
C GLY A 119 -7.79 9.85 -4.29
N ILE A 120 -8.36 10.99 -4.71
CA ILE A 120 -7.87 11.78 -5.86
C ILE A 120 -6.45 12.32 -5.59
N PRO A 121 -6.18 13.10 -4.53
CA PRO A 121 -4.83 13.58 -4.24
C PRO A 121 -3.87 12.42 -3.90
N CYS A 122 -4.34 11.35 -3.24
CA CYS A 122 -3.54 10.16 -3.03
C CYS A 122 -3.07 9.55 -4.36
N GLY A 123 -3.97 9.34 -5.31
CA GLY A 123 -3.66 8.80 -6.64
C GLY A 123 -2.69 9.68 -7.42
N LEU A 124 -2.84 11.01 -7.36
CA LEU A 124 -1.94 11.96 -7.99
C LEU A 124 -0.52 11.85 -7.41
N LEU A 125 -0.39 11.89 -6.09
CA LEU A 125 0.91 11.77 -5.40
C LEU A 125 1.59 10.44 -5.72
N MET A 126 0.84 9.33 -5.67
CA MET A 126 1.37 8.00 -5.95
C MET A 126 1.79 7.83 -7.41
N THR A 127 0.99 8.33 -8.37
CA THR A 127 1.35 8.27 -9.80
C THR A 127 2.62 9.07 -10.07
N THR A 128 2.74 10.27 -9.50
CA THR A 128 3.92 11.10 -9.60
C THR A 128 5.14 10.40 -9.01
N ALA A 129 5.04 9.91 -7.75
CA ALA A 129 6.13 9.24 -7.05
C ALA A 129 6.62 7.98 -7.82
N VAL A 130 5.69 7.15 -8.31
CA VAL A 130 6.03 5.95 -9.10
C VAL A 130 6.68 6.33 -10.43
N THR A 131 6.24 7.42 -11.07
CA THR A 131 6.83 7.90 -12.33
C THR A 131 8.30 8.27 -12.13
N PHE A 132 8.64 9.00 -11.06
CA PHE A 132 10.03 9.33 -10.73
C PHE A 132 10.84 8.10 -10.33
N ALA A 133 10.26 7.20 -9.55
CA ALA A 133 10.92 5.98 -9.12
C ALA A 133 11.29 5.06 -10.30
N ARG A 134 10.41 4.97 -11.32
CA ARG A 134 10.70 4.25 -12.58
C ARG A 134 11.85 4.85 -13.37
N LYS A 135 12.13 6.15 -13.19
CA LYS A 135 13.29 6.86 -13.78
C LYS A 135 14.56 6.77 -12.93
N GLY A 136 14.55 5.97 -11.86
CA GLY A 136 15.69 5.76 -10.95
C GLY A 136 15.73 6.70 -9.75
N ASN A 137 14.79 7.66 -9.60
CA ASN A 137 14.74 8.54 -8.45
C ASN A 137 13.68 8.04 -7.44
N MET A 138 14.13 7.38 -6.36
CA MET A 138 13.27 6.82 -5.32
C MET A 138 12.86 7.85 -4.25
N LEU A 139 13.49 9.02 -4.19
CA LEU A 139 13.23 10.02 -3.14
C LEU A 139 11.77 10.51 -3.12
N PRO A 140 11.13 10.83 -4.26
CA PRO A 140 9.72 11.21 -4.26
C PRO A 140 8.79 10.13 -3.70
N LEU A 141 9.12 8.84 -3.88
CA LEU A 141 8.34 7.74 -3.34
C LEU A 141 8.47 7.67 -1.82
N LEU A 142 9.68 7.87 -1.29
CA LEU A 142 9.93 7.93 0.16
C LEU A 142 9.18 9.07 0.84
N LEU A 143 8.99 10.21 0.18
CA LEU A 143 8.34 11.38 0.74
C LEU A 143 6.82 11.40 0.52
N ALA A 144 6.35 10.92 -0.63
CA ALA A 144 4.92 10.93 -0.98
C ALA A 144 4.09 10.05 -0.04
N VAL A 145 4.64 8.93 0.41
CA VAL A 145 3.92 8.00 1.29
C VAL A 145 3.66 8.62 2.67
N PRO A 146 4.65 9.13 3.41
CA PRO A 146 4.38 9.88 4.63
C PRO A 146 3.44 11.06 4.42
N LEU A 147 3.60 11.80 3.33
CA LEU A 147 2.75 12.94 3.03
C LEU A 147 1.27 12.56 2.94
N PHE A 148 0.90 11.55 2.12
CA PHE A 148 -0.51 11.20 2.00
C PHE A 148 -1.09 10.59 3.28
N ILE A 149 -0.28 9.86 4.06
CA ILE A 149 -0.72 9.27 5.34
C ILE A 149 -0.97 10.38 6.36
N VAL A 150 -0.05 11.33 6.51
CA VAL A 150 -0.18 12.46 7.44
C VAL A 150 -1.35 13.38 7.06
N CYS A 151 -1.57 13.62 5.77
CA CYS A 151 -2.71 14.40 5.28
C CYS A 151 -4.04 13.63 5.33
N GLY A 152 -4.03 12.32 5.63
CA GLY A 152 -5.23 11.51 5.64
C GLY A 152 -5.84 11.28 4.25
N PHE A 153 -5.06 11.41 3.18
CA PHE A 153 -5.47 11.13 1.81
C PHE A 153 -5.54 9.61 1.60
N THR A 154 -6.74 9.06 1.62
CA THR A 154 -6.90 7.60 1.46
C THR A 154 -8.22 7.26 0.81
#